data_c1e5bb40bd5fc923c28b953b945ee5c1
#
_entry.id   c1e5bb40bd5fc923c28b953b945ee5c1
#
_cell.length_a   1.000
_cell.length_b   1.000
_cell.length_c   1.000
_cell.angle_alpha   90.00
_cell.angle_beta   90.00
_cell.angle_gamma   90.00
#
_symmetry.space_group_name_H-M   'P 1'
#
loop_
_entity.id
_entity.type
_entity.pdbx_description
1 polymer ?
#
loop_
_entity_poly.entity_id
_entity_poly.type
_entity_poly.pdbx_seq_one_letter_code
_entity_poly.pdbx_strand_id
1 'polypeptide(L)'
;MASFGIWSLLPPVAALGLALWKKQIYAALLLGVWMGWWVVDGWNPVTATASTVASIVGVFQDAGNTRILIYSLLVGSVLTLISATGGVEGFITAVAERRWVTNRRQAQMVPFLLGVLITVESSITALVAGTVGRPLTDRYKVSREKLAYICDSTAAPICILVPFNGWGALVIGLLAVQGVDRPVAVLLSSIPWNAYPVLAILLVILTILIGREIGPMRAAERRAREEGKPLADGAQPMVAEEVLSVTPDPGVEPRALYLILPVVTMVGAIVAGILVTGRLASAPGAGLWEMIQASSGSTAVLWAVLASLAVLAVIALGPCRMSGKTFIDHLFSGMGGMIPVVTLLVFAFALGAVVRELGTGAYVAELISGAAGGKVALAGSFALASFMAFATGTSWGTFALMVPIAVPLAVAQGGSLPLYLAAVLGGGVFGDHCSPISDTTIISSMASASDHMDHVRTQIPYALLGGVATVVFYLVVG
;
A
#
# COMPACT_ATOMS: atom_id res chain seq x y z
N MET A 1 -31.82 15.89 -6.78
CA MET A 1 -31.37 14.48 -6.57
C MET A 1 -32.35 13.84 -5.60
N ALA A 2 -32.83 12.63 -5.88
CA ALA A 2 -33.68 11.90 -4.94
C ALA A 2 -32.91 11.69 -3.64
N SER A 3 -33.46 12.10 -2.49
CA SER A 3 -32.83 11.85 -1.18
C SER A 3 -33.16 10.41 -0.76
N PHE A 4 -32.20 9.51 -0.86
CA PHE A 4 -32.36 8.13 -0.39
C PHE A 4 -32.23 8.03 1.15
N GLY A 5 -31.89 9.13 1.84
CA GLY A 5 -31.79 9.20 3.29
C GLY A 5 -30.89 8.11 3.87
N ILE A 6 -31.34 7.46 4.95
CA ILE A 6 -30.56 6.41 5.65
C ILE A 6 -30.18 5.24 4.74
N TRP A 7 -30.96 4.96 3.68
CA TRP A 7 -30.68 3.86 2.75
C TRP A 7 -29.42 4.07 1.93
N SER A 8 -28.97 5.33 1.80
CA SER A 8 -27.68 5.63 1.15
C SER A 8 -26.46 5.07 1.89
N LEU A 9 -26.59 4.74 3.19
CA LEU A 9 -25.55 4.10 3.98
C LEU A 9 -25.51 2.59 3.79
N LEU A 10 -26.54 1.99 3.20
CA LEU A 10 -26.64 0.52 3.09
C LEU A 10 -25.47 -0.12 2.32
N PRO A 11 -25.02 0.41 1.17
CA PRO A 11 -23.89 -0.17 0.43
C PRO A 11 -22.58 -0.21 1.22
N PRO A 12 -22.09 0.92 1.77
CA PRO A 12 -20.83 0.89 2.52
C PRO A 12 -20.97 0.07 3.81
N VAL A 13 -22.10 0.12 4.52
CA VAL A 13 -22.33 -0.67 5.75
C VAL A 13 -22.39 -2.17 5.45
N ALA A 14 -23.08 -2.58 4.38
CA ALA A 14 -23.16 -3.99 3.98
C ALA A 14 -21.77 -4.53 3.55
N ALA A 15 -21.03 -3.75 2.75
CA ALA A 15 -19.67 -4.09 2.36
C ALA A 15 -18.76 -4.23 3.59
N LEU A 16 -18.80 -3.25 4.49
CA LEU A 16 -18.04 -3.26 5.74
C LEU A 16 -18.39 -4.47 6.60
N GLY A 17 -19.67 -4.71 6.83
CA GLY A 17 -20.18 -5.82 7.66
C GLY A 17 -19.74 -7.17 7.10
N LEU A 18 -19.85 -7.40 5.80
CA LEU A 18 -19.43 -8.66 5.19
C LEU A 18 -17.90 -8.81 5.20
N ALA A 19 -17.15 -7.74 4.94
CA ALA A 19 -15.68 -7.77 5.00
C ALA A 19 -15.20 -8.18 6.40
N LEU A 20 -15.77 -7.62 7.45
CA LEU A 20 -15.46 -7.95 8.84
C LEU A 20 -15.90 -9.39 9.22
N TRP A 21 -17.11 -9.79 8.81
CA TRP A 21 -17.66 -11.09 9.18
C TRP A 21 -16.98 -12.27 8.48
N LYS A 22 -16.82 -12.17 7.15
CA LYS A 22 -16.31 -13.26 6.32
C LYS A 22 -14.83 -13.12 5.96
N LYS A 23 -14.20 -11.97 6.24
CA LYS A 23 -12.82 -11.63 5.82
C LYS A 23 -12.60 -11.81 4.31
N GLN A 24 -13.66 -11.50 3.52
CA GLN A 24 -13.70 -11.67 2.06
C GLN A 24 -14.01 -10.32 1.40
N ILE A 25 -12.94 -9.58 1.06
CA ILE A 25 -13.05 -8.20 0.56
C ILE A 25 -13.75 -8.12 -0.81
N TYR A 26 -13.52 -9.09 -1.71
CA TYR A 26 -14.14 -9.08 -3.05
C TYR A 26 -15.66 -9.26 -2.97
N ALA A 27 -16.10 -10.27 -2.21
CA ALA A 27 -17.53 -10.51 -1.98
C ALA A 27 -18.18 -9.33 -1.26
N ALA A 28 -17.46 -8.69 -0.34
CA ALA A 28 -17.94 -7.53 0.40
C ALA A 28 -18.16 -6.31 -0.52
N LEU A 29 -17.19 -5.98 -1.36
CA LEU A 29 -17.31 -4.90 -2.34
C LEU A 29 -18.44 -5.16 -3.34
N LEU A 30 -18.50 -6.39 -3.91
CA LEU A 30 -19.55 -6.77 -4.86
C LEU A 30 -20.95 -6.69 -4.22
N LEU A 31 -21.09 -7.16 -2.97
CA LEU A 31 -22.34 -7.02 -2.22
C LEU A 31 -22.71 -5.55 -2.04
N GLY A 32 -21.74 -4.70 -1.67
CA GLY A 32 -21.96 -3.27 -1.54
C GLY A 32 -22.47 -2.63 -2.84
N VAL A 33 -21.86 -2.95 -3.98
CA VAL A 33 -22.31 -2.49 -5.30
C VAL A 33 -23.75 -2.93 -5.57
N TRP A 34 -24.05 -4.22 -5.37
CA TRP A 34 -25.39 -4.77 -5.60
C TRP A 34 -26.44 -4.17 -4.70
N MET A 35 -26.15 -4.02 -3.40
CA MET A 35 -27.05 -3.37 -2.43
C MET A 35 -27.31 -1.90 -2.79
N GLY A 36 -26.31 -1.20 -3.31
CA GLY A 36 -26.45 0.16 -3.77
C GLY A 36 -27.43 0.28 -4.94
N TRP A 37 -27.26 -0.53 -5.96
CA TRP A 37 -28.17 -0.56 -7.09
C TRP A 37 -29.55 -1.08 -6.71
N TRP A 38 -29.65 -1.99 -5.73
CA TRP A 38 -30.93 -2.43 -5.20
C TRP A 38 -31.75 -1.28 -4.60
N VAL A 39 -31.11 -0.36 -3.91
CA VAL A 39 -31.76 0.86 -3.41
C VAL A 39 -32.12 1.82 -4.56
N VAL A 40 -31.19 2.08 -5.49
CA VAL A 40 -31.39 2.99 -6.63
C VAL A 40 -32.53 2.50 -7.54
N ASP A 41 -32.61 1.21 -7.79
CA ASP A 41 -33.59 0.58 -8.68
C ASP A 41 -34.92 0.25 -7.97
N GLY A 42 -35.24 0.93 -6.85
CA GLY A 42 -36.52 0.81 -6.15
C GLY A 42 -36.74 -0.58 -5.54
N TRP A 43 -35.71 -1.20 -4.99
CA TRP A 43 -35.75 -2.50 -4.31
C TRP A 43 -36.10 -3.68 -5.22
N ASN A 44 -35.81 -3.57 -6.50
CA ASN A 44 -35.99 -4.65 -7.46
C ASN A 44 -34.66 -5.43 -7.65
N PRO A 45 -34.57 -6.71 -7.21
CA PRO A 45 -33.31 -7.45 -7.27
C PRO A 45 -32.86 -7.82 -8.70
N VAL A 46 -33.81 -7.89 -9.65
CA VAL A 46 -33.50 -8.23 -11.04
C VAL A 46 -32.83 -7.05 -11.73
N THR A 47 -33.42 -5.85 -11.63
CA THR A 47 -32.83 -4.62 -12.17
C THR A 47 -31.53 -4.29 -11.46
N ALA A 48 -31.44 -4.44 -10.13
CA ALA A 48 -30.21 -4.26 -9.36
C ALA A 48 -29.06 -5.14 -9.87
N THR A 49 -29.35 -6.38 -10.24
CA THR A 49 -28.33 -7.28 -10.81
C THR A 49 -27.85 -6.79 -12.18
N ALA A 50 -28.79 -6.36 -13.04
CA ALA A 50 -28.45 -5.79 -14.34
C ALA A 50 -27.64 -4.49 -14.20
N SER A 51 -28.04 -3.59 -13.31
CA SER A 51 -27.36 -2.33 -13.02
C SER A 51 -25.97 -2.56 -12.41
N THR A 52 -25.82 -3.59 -11.57
CA THR A 52 -24.51 -4.00 -11.03
C THR A 52 -23.56 -4.42 -12.15
N VAL A 53 -23.99 -5.28 -13.06
CA VAL A 53 -23.17 -5.68 -14.21
C VAL A 53 -22.83 -4.48 -15.09
N ALA A 54 -23.82 -3.62 -15.37
CA ALA A 54 -23.60 -2.41 -16.16
C ALA A 54 -22.62 -1.45 -15.48
N SER A 55 -22.68 -1.31 -14.14
CA SER A 55 -21.76 -0.50 -13.36
C SER A 55 -20.32 -1.02 -13.42
N ILE A 56 -20.14 -2.35 -13.33
CA ILE A 56 -18.82 -3.00 -13.47
C ILE A 56 -18.23 -2.74 -14.86
N VAL A 57 -19.04 -2.89 -15.91
CA VAL A 57 -18.63 -2.58 -17.30
C VAL A 57 -18.32 -1.09 -17.45
N GLY A 58 -19.12 -0.23 -16.81
CA GLY A 58 -18.96 1.23 -16.82
C GLY A 58 -17.61 1.69 -16.25
N VAL A 59 -16.99 0.93 -15.33
CA VAL A 59 -15.65 1.23 -14.80
C VAL A 59 -14.63 1.35 -15.94
N PHE A 60 -14.72 0.49 -16.95
CA PHE A 60 -13.79 0.47 -18.09
C PHE A 60 -14.07 1.56 -19.13
N GLN A 61 -15.23 2.20 -19.08
CA GLN A 61 -15.58 3.32 -19.97
C GLN A 61 -14.93 4.62 -19.51
N ASP A 62 -14.59 4.74 -18.22
CA ASP A 62 -13.81 5.87 -17.72
C ASP A 62 -12.33 5.70 -18.04
N ALA A 63 -11.77 6.66 -18.77
CA ALA A 63 -10.39 6.62 -19.21
C ALA A 63 -9.38 6.67 -18.06
N GLY A 64 -9.72 7.36 -16.96
CA GLY A 64 -8.88 7.43 -15.76
C GLY A 64 -8.78 6.08 -15.06
N ASN A 65 -9.93 5.47 -14.80
CA ASN A 65 -10.02 4.14 -14.20
C ASN A 65 -9.29 3.09 -15.06
N THR A 66 -9.56 3.07 -16.37
CA THR A 66 -8.93 2.13 -17.31
C THR A 66 -7.40 2.25 -17.31
N ARG A 67 -6.84 3.46 -17.26
CA ARG A 67 -5.38 3.67 -17.15
C ARG A 67 -4.82 3.08 -15.86
N ILE A 68 -5.53 3.24 -14.74
CA ILE A 68 -5.09 2.69 -13.44
C ILE A 68 -5.15 1.17 -13.44
N LEU A 69 -6.19 0.56 -14.04
CA LEU A 69 -6.31 -0.89 -14.17
C LEU A 69 -5.17 -1.47 -15.04
N ILE A 70 -4.88 -0.83 -16.19
CA ILE A 70 -3.75 -1.24 -17.06
C ILE A 70 -2.42 -1.07 -16.33
N TYR A 71 -2.20 0.06 -15.64
CA TYR A 71 -1.02 0.28 -14.82
C TYR A 71 -0.84 -0.85 -13.80
N SER A 72 -1.89 -1.19 -13.06
CA SER A 72 -1.84 -2.22 -12.03
C SER A 72 -1.49 -3.61 -12.57
N LEU A 73 -1.99 -3.97 -13.76
CA LEU A 73 -1.56 -5.19 -14.45
C LEU A 73 -0.07 -5.16 -14.81
N LEU A 74 0.36 -4.08 -15.46
CA LEU A 74 1.72 -3.95 -15.98
C LEU A 74 2.79 -3.84 -14.89
N VAL A 75 2.44 -3.29 -13.72
CA VAL A 75 3.36 -3.25 -12.57
C VAL A 75 3.77 -4.65 -12.15
N GLY A 76 2.87 -5.64 -12.18
CA GLY A 76 3.21 -7.04 -11.92
C GLY A 76 4.25 -7.58 -12.91
N SER A 77 4.15 -7.20 -14.18
CA SER A 77 5.16 -7.55 -15.19
C SER A 77 6.52 -6.94 -14.89
N VAL A 78 6.55 -5.68 -14.42
CA VAL A 78 7.80 -5.02 -13.99
C VAL A 78 8.46 -5.82 -12.86
N LEU A 79 7.68 -6.23 -11.85
CA LEU A 79 8.19 -6.98 -10.70
C LEU A 79 8.76 -8.33 -11.11
N THR A 80 8.02 -9.09 -11.92
CA THR A 80 8.44 -10.41 -12.41
C THR A 80 9.70 -10.31 -13.29
N LEU A 81 9.76 -9.34 -14.19
CA LEU A 81 10.93 -9.13 -15.07
C LEU A 81 12.17 -8.66 -14.30
N ILE A 82 12.03 -7.79 -13.29
CA ILE A 82 13.15 -7.41 -12.41
C ILE A 82 13.73 -8.65 -11.73
N SER A 83 12.86 -9.57 -11.28
CA SER A 83 13.27 -10.82 -10.66
C SER A 83 13.96 -11.75 -11.66
N ALA A 84 13.32 -12.04 -12.78
CA ALA A 84 13.83 -12.92 -13.83
C ALA A 84 15.18 -12.45 -14.43
N THR A 85 15.38 -11.13 -14.54
CA THR A 85 16.66 -10.54 -14.98
C THR A 85 17.75 -10.55 -13.89
N GLY A 86 17.48 -11.09 -12.70
CA GLY A 86 18.44 -11.11 -11.60
C GLY A 86 18.69 -9.75 -10.96
N GLY A 87 17.79 -8.78 -11.15
CA GLY A 87 17.91 -7.45 -10.57
C GLY A 87 17.89 -7.46 -9.05
N VAL A 88 16.97 -8.24 -8.46
CA VAL A 88 16.86 -8.37 -6.99
C VAL A 88 18.09 -9.07 -6.42
N GLU A 89 18.50 -10.23 -6.96
CA GLU A 89 19.65 -10.98 -6.48
C GLU A 89 20.95 -10.19 -6.65
N GLY A 90 21.15 -9.53 -7.80
CA GLY A 90 22.31 -8.69 -8.03
C GLY A 90 22.39 -7.51 -7.08
N PHE A 91 21.24 -6.93 -6.70
CA PHE A 91 21.18 -5.87 -5.70
C PHE A 91 21.54 -6.39 -4.30
N ILE A 92 20.98 -7.54 -3.90
CA ILE A 92 21.30 -8.22 -2.64
C ILE A 92 22.81 -8.48 -2.54
N THR A 93 23.40 -9.07 -3.57
CA THR A 93 24.83 -9.37 -3.63
C THR A 93 25.68 -8.11 -3.54
N ALA A 94 25.36 -7.07 -4.33
CA ALA A 94 26.11 -5.82 -4.33
C ALA A 94 26.10 -5.10 -2.97
N VAL A 95 25.03 -5.22 -2.20
CA VAL A 95 24.96 -4.65 -0.84
C VAL A 95 25.68 -5.53 0.17
N ALA A 96 25.57 -6.87 0.05
CA ALA A 96 26.18 -7.82 0.98
C ALA A 96 27.73 -7.83 0.89
N GLU A 97 28.29 -7.65 -0.31
CA GLU A 97 29.74 -7.63 -0.54
C GLU A 97 30.45 -6.39 0.03
N ARG A 98 29.74 -5.31 0.21
CA ARG A 98 30.29 -4.07 0.76
C ARG A 98 30.43 -4.18 2.28
N ARG A 99 31.66 -4.30 2.80
CA ARG A 99 32.00 -4.41 4.24
C ARG A 99 31.76 -3.10 5.01
N TRP A 100 30.63 -2.43 4.82
CA TRP A 100 30.30 -1.18 5.50
C TRP A 100 29.76 -1.37 6.93
N VAL A 101 29.43 -2.62 7.28
CA VAL A 101 28.82 -2.94 8.58
C VAL A 101 29.90 -3.40 9.56
N THR A 102 30.09 -2.63 10.63
CA THR A 102 31.09 -2.89 11.68
C THR A 102 30.48 -3.07 13.07
N ASN A 103 29.22 -2.75 13.24
CA ASN A 103 28.54 -2.84 14.53
C ASN A 103 27.05 -3.17 14.39
N ARG A 104 26.43 -3.51 15.54
CA ARG A 104 25.03 -3.92 15.63
C ARG A 104 24.03 -2.87 15.12
N ARG A 105 24.28 -1.57 15.35
CA ARG A 105 23.40 -0.50 14.85
C ARG A 105 23.41 -0.43 13.33
N GLN A 106 24.60 -0.51 12.75
CA GLN A 106 24.75 -0.52 11.29
C GLN A 106 24.10 -1.76 10.66
N ALA A 107 24.17 -2.93 11.33
CA ALA A 107 23.52 -4.15 10.85
C ALA A 107 21.99 -4.01 10.79
N GLN A 108 21.38 -3.24 11.68
CA GLN A 108 19.95 -2.90 11.64
C GLN A 108 19.64 -1.75 10.70
N MET A 109 20.57 -0.80 10.52
CA MET A 109 20.37 0.33 9.63
C MET A 109 20.37 -0.08 8.14
N VAL A 110 21.07 -1.12 7.76
CA VAL A 110 21.07 -1.60 6.36
C VAL A 110 19.67 -2.02 5.92
N PRO A 111 18.97 -2.98 6.57
CA PRO A 111 17.62 -3.35 6.16
C PRO A 111 16.64 -2.15 6.28
N PHE A 112 16.81 -1.26 7.26
CA PHE A 112 16.04 -0.04 7.37
C PHE A 112 16.21 0.85 6.12
N LEU A 113 17.45 1.15 5.72
CA LEU A 113 17.72 1.99 4.55
C LEU A 113 17.22 1.34 3.26
N LEU A 114 17.33 0.02 3.12
CA LEU A 114 16.78 -0.70 1.97
C LEU A 114 15.26 -0.57 1.92
N GLY A 115 14.60 -0.70 3.07
CA GLY A 115 13.16 -0.47 3.19
C GLY A 115 12.73 0.95 2.78
N VAL A 116 13.54 1.96 3.12
CA VAL A 116 13.28 3.36 2.75
C VAL A 116 13.57 3.64 1.28
N LEU A 117 14.56 2.99 0.69
CA LEU A 117 15.00 3.28 -0.68
C LEU A 117 14.19 2.52 -1.74
N ILE A 118 13.68 1.32 -1.41
CA ILE A 118 12.93 0.47 -2.35
C ILE A 118 11.43 0.73 -2.14
N THR A 119 10.88 1.74 -2.80
CA THR A 119 9.50 2.21 -2.59
C THR A 119 8.51 1.76 -3.67
N VAL A 120 8.87 0.78 -4.48
CA VAL A 120 8.06 0.36 -5.63
C VAL A 120 6.84 -0.42 -5.21
N GLU A 121 7.03 -1.39 -4.32
CA GLU A 121 5.99 -2.29 -3.82
C GLU A 121 6.42 -2.83 -2.44
N SER A 122 5.48 -2.91 -1.48
CA SER A 122 5.75 -3.26 -0.09
C SER A 122 6.33 -4.66 0.09
N SER A 123 5.85 -5.64 -0.66
CA SER A 123 6.31 -7.04 -0.57
C SER A 123 7.75 -7.20 -1.00
N ILE A 124 8.15 -6.56 -2.12
CA ILE A 124 9.54 -6.56 -2.59
C ILE A 124 10.44 -5.81 -1.61
N THR A 125 9.96 -4.68 -1.10
CA THR A 125 10.69 -3.91 -0.09
C THR A 125 11.03 -4.77 1.12
N ALA A 126 10.04 -5.45 1.71
CA ALA A 126 10.22 -6.34 2.85
C ALA A 126 11.12 -7.52 2.52
N LEU A 127 10.93 -8.14 1.35
CA LEU A 127 11.72 -9.29 0.90
C LEU A 127 13.21 -8.93 0.76
N VAL A 128 13.54 -7.86 0.06
CA VAL A 128 14.93 -7.43 -0.13
C VAL A 128 15.55 -7.00 1.19
N ALA A 129 14.86 -6.19 1.99
CA ALA A 129 15.36 -5.71 3.28
C ALA A 129 15.64 -6.89 4.24
N GLY A 130 14.74 -7.89 4.31
CA GLY A 130 14.89 -9.07 5.16
C GLY A 130 16.01 -9.99 4.69
N THR A 131 16.03 -10.31 3.40
CA THR A 131 17.04 -11.25 2.83
C THR A 131 18.45 -10.69 2.96
N VAL A 132 18.68 -9.41 2.64
CA VAL A 132 19.98 -8.74 2.81
C VAL A 132 20.31 -8.53 4.29
N GLY A 133 19.30 -8.16 5.08
CA GLY A 133 19.47 -7.89 6.51
C GLY A 133 19.83 -9.13 7.31
N ARG A 134 19.28 -10.31 6.96
CA ARG A 134 19.41 -11.55 7.72
C ARG A 134 20.86 -11.95 8.05
N PRO A 135 21.79 -12.12 7.10
CA PRO A 135 23.17 -12.50 7.41
C PRO A 135 23.88 -11.43 8.24
N LEU A 136 23.54 -10.16 8.06
CA LEU A 136 24.12 -9.06 8.82
C LEU A 136 23.60 -9.06 10.26
N THR A 137 22.30 -9.17 10.46
CA THR A 137 21.67 -9.18 11.79
C THR A 137 22.09 -10.40 12.61
N ASP A 138 22.19 -11.59 11.99
CA ASP A 138 22.68 -12.80 12.65
C ASP A 138 24.12 -12.63 13.13
N ARG A 139 25.01 -12.13 12.26
CA ARG A 139 26.42 -11.90 12.60
C ARG A 139 26.59 -10.97 13.80
N TYR A 140 25.72 -9.94 13.90
CA TYR A 140 25.77 -8.95 14.97
C TYR A 140 24.76 -9.20 16.11
N LYS A 141 24.26 -10.45 16.22
CA LYS A 141 23.40 -10.93 17.30
C LYS A 141 22.14 -10.07 17.51
N VAL A 142 21.47 -9.70 16.43
CA VAL A 142 20.13 -9.09 16.40
C VAL A 142 19.10 -10.21 16.22
N SER A 143 17.97 -10.13 16.91
CA SER A 143 16.92 -11.14 16.79
C SER A 143 16.23 -11.09 15.43
N ARG A 144 15.71 -12.21 14.96
CA ARG A 144 14.95 -12.30 13.70
C ARG A 144 13.64 -11.52 13.79
N GLU A 145 13.02 -11.50 14.95
CA GLU A 145 11.83 -10.70 15.24
C GLU A 145 12.12 -9.20 15.07
N LYS A 146 13.30 -8.73 15.48
CA LYS A 146 13.70 -7.33 15.28
C LYS A 146 13.94 -7.01 13.81
N LEU A 147 14.53 -7.91 13.06
CA LEU A 147 14.69 -7.76 11.61
C LEU A 147 13.32 -7.71 10.94
N ALA A 148 12.40 -8.63 11.27
CA ALA A 148 11.05 -8.66 10.73
C ALA A 148 10.30 -7.35 11.01
N TYR A 149 10.37 -6.83 12.24
CA TYR A 149 9.82 -5.53 12.62
C TYR A 149 10.38 -4.37 11.79
N ILE A 150 11.70 -4.34 11.52
CA ILE A 150 12.31 -3.31 10.66
C ILE A 150 11.77 -3.41 9.24
N CYS A 151 11.69 -4.62 8.67
CA CYS A 151 11.19 -4.84 7.32
C CYS A 151 9.75 -4.40 7.16
N ASP A 152 8.86 -4.83 8.05
CA ASP A 152 7.44 -4.53 8.00
C ASP A 152 7.16 -3.04 8.20
N SER A 153 7.81 -2.42 9.20
CA SER A 153 7.67 -0.99 9.49
C SER A 153 8.27 -0.05 8.44
N THR A 154 9.06 -0.56 7.50
CA THR A 154 9.60 0.22 6.38
C THR A 154 8.99 -0.18 5.03
N ALA A 155 8.15 -1.18 4.97
CA ALA A 155 7.45 -1.58 3.75
C ALA A 155 6.20 -0.72 3.51
N ALA A 156 5.05 -1.09 4.07
CA ALA A 156 3.79 -0.36 3.90
C ALA A 156 3.87 1.12 4.36
N PRO A 157 4.48 1.46 5.53
CA PRO A 157 4.58 2.86 5.95
C PRO A 157 5.34 3.76 4.99
N ILE A 158 6.41 3.28 4.37
CA ILE A 158 7.16 4.07 3.37
C ILE A 158 6.38 4.15 2.06
N CYS A 159 5.78 3.04 1.59
CA CYS A 159 5.04 3.03 0.33
C CYS A 159 3.87 4.02 0.31
N ILE A 160 3.20 4.25 1.45
CA ILE A 160 2.11 5.22 1.53
C ILE A 160 2.59 6.68 1.66
N LEU A 161 3.80 6.92 2.19
CA LEU A 161 4.39 8.25 2.29
C LEU A 161 5.09 8.69 1.00
N VAL A 162 5.55 7.74 0.18
CA VAL A 162 6.17 8.00 -1.12
C VAL A 162 5.18 7.60 -2.22
N PRO A 163 4.31 8.51 -2.69
CA PRO A 163 3.13 8.16 -3.50
C PRO A 163 3.43 7.84 -4.97
N PHE A 164 4.70 7.69 -5.35
CA PHE A 164 5.13 7.42 -6.73
C PHE A 164 5.25 5.91 -7.00
N ASN A 165 4.22 5.16 -6.62
CA ASN A 165 4.13 3.71 -6.72
C ASN A 165 2.68 3.24 -6.88
N GLY A 166 2.42 1.93 -6.79
CA GLY A 166 1.08 1.35 -6.88
C GLY A 166 0.09 1.85 -5.83
N TRP A 167 0.56 2.16 -4.61
CA TRP A 167 -0.27 2.69 -3.53
C TRP A 167 -0.81 4.08 -3.86
N GLY A 168 0.05 4.96 -4.38
CA GLY A 168 -0.37 6.29 -4.84
C GLY A 168 -1.34 6.22 -6.02
N ALA A 169 -1.11 5.31 -6.97
CA ALA A 169 -2.02 5.11 -8.10
C ALA A 169 -3.41 4.66 -7.66
N LEU A 170 -3.50 3.71 -6.71
CA LEU A 170 -4.76 3.27 -6.10
C LEU A 170 -5.51 4.45 -5.48
N VAL A 171 -4.85 5.20 -4.59
CA VAL A 171 -5.48 6.31 -3.87
C VAL A 171 -5.96 7.42 -4.83
N ILE A 172 -5.14 7.77 -5.83
CA ILE A 172 -5.52 8.72 -6.87
C ILE A 172 -6.78 8.25 -7.61
N GLY A 173 -6.88 6.97 -7.95
CA GLY A 173 -8.05 6.40 -8.59
C GLY A 173 -9.30 6.47 -7.71
N LEU A 174 -9.18 6.07 -6.45
CA LEU A 174 -10.29 6.13 -5.49
C LEU A 174 -10.80 7.57 -5.28
N LEU A 175 -9.90 8.55 -5.18
CA LEU A 175 -10.27 9.96 -5.07
C LEU A 175 -10.96 10.47 -6.35
N ALA A 176 -10.46 10.09 -7.53
CA ALA A 176 -11.04 10.49 -8.80
C ALA A 176 -12.48 9.97 -8.96
N VAL A 177 -12.74 8.72 -8.60
CA VAL A 177 -14.10 8.13 -8.61
C VAL A 177 -15.05 8.85 -7.66
N GLN A 178 -14.55 9.42 -6.55
CA GLN A 178 -15.35 10.23 -5.64
C GLN A 178 -15.59 11.67 -6.15
N GLY A 179 -15.12 11.99 -7.35
CA GLY A 179 -15.31 13.33 -7.95
C GLY A 179 -14.40 14.39 -7.35
N VAL A 180 -13.27 14.01 -6.79
CA VAL A 180 -12.27 14.96 -6.31
C VAL A 180 -11.53 15.57 -7.52
N ASP A 181 -11.61 16.88 -7.70
CA ASP A 181 -11.08 17.58 -8.89
C ASP A 181 -9.56 17.45 -9.04
N ARG A 182 -8.81 17.36 -7.92
CA ARG A 182 -7.35 17.40 -7.89
C ARG A 182 -6.77 16.25 -7.04
N PRO A 183 -6.94 14.98 -7.45
CA PRO A 183 -6.60 13.81 -6.64
C PRO A 183 -5.13 13.76 -6.23
N VAL A 184 -4.22 14.11 -7.16
CA VAL A 184 -2.76 14.13 -6.91
C VAL A 184 -2.40 15.15 -5.84
N ALA A 185 -2.95 16.36 -5.94
CA ALA A 185 -2.68 17.42 -4.97
C ALA A 185 -3.23 17.06 -3.57
N VAL A 186 -4.41 16.45 -3.50
CA VAL A 186 -5.00 15.98 -2.22
C VAL A 186 -4.13 14.91 -1.60
N LEU A 187 -3.67 13.92 -2.38
CA LEU A 187 -2.77 12.88 -1.90
C LEU A 187 -1.46 13.48 -1.38
N LEU A 188 -0.79 14.32 -2.15
CA LEU A 188 0.47 14.95 -1.72
C LEU A 188 0.28 15.83 -0.46
N SER A 189 -0.84 16.55 -0.38
CA SER A 189 -1.17 17.36 0.79
C SER A 189 -1.52 16.54 2.02
N SER A 190 -1.90 15.26 1.87
CA SER A 190 -2.20 14.36 2.99
C SER A 190 -0.94 13.80 3.67
N ILE A 191 0.20 13.75 2.97
CA ILE A 191 1.44 13.12 3.45
C ILE A 191 1.90 13.68 4.81
N PRO A 192 1.98 15.01 5.02
CA PRO A 192 2.42 15.57 6.30
C PRO A 192 1.50 15.23 7.48
N TRP A 193 0.23 14.90 7.19
CA TRP A 193 -0.80 14.57 8.17
C TRP A 193 -0.92 13.07 8.44
N ASN A 194 -0.20 12.25 7.69
CA ASN A 194 -0.26 10.78 7.83
C ASN A 194 0.61 10.33 9.01
N ALA A 195 0.10 10.57 10.22
CA ALA A 195 0.84 10.48 11.46
C ALA A 195 1.36 9.06 11.75
N TYR A 196 0.53 8.01 11.53
CA TYR A 196 0.93 6.65 11.89
C TYR A 196 2.17 6.15 11.13
N PRO A 197 2.25 6.20 9.80
CA PRO A 197 3.45 5.80 9.07
C PRO A 197 4.70 6.56 9.50
N VAL A 198 4.57 7.88 9.74
CA VAL A 198 5.69 8.69 10.24
C VAL A 198 6.15 8.21 11.61
N LEU A 199 5.23 7.97 12.53
CA LEU A 199 5.54 7.47 13.88
C LEU A 199 6.14 6.06 13.84
N ALA A 200 5.63 5.16 12.98
CA ALA A 200 6.18 3.82 12.82
C ALA A 200 7.66 3.85 12.39
N ILE A 201 7.99 4.68 11.39
CA ILE A 201 9.36 4.86 10.91
C ILE A 201 10.24 5.47 12.00
N LEU A 202 9.76 6.50 12.69
CA LEU A 202 10.49 7.14 13.80
C LEU A 202 10.76 6.16 14.95
N LEU A 203 9.81 5.29 15.29
CA LEU A 203 9.98 4.26 16.31
C LEU A 203 11.08 3.26 15.92
N VAL A 204 11.14 2.82 14.66
CA VAL A 204 12.25 1.98 14.18
C VAL A 204 13.58 2.69 14.35
N ILE A 205 13.70 3.93 13.89
CA ILE A 205 14.94 4.72 14.01
C ILE A 205 15.35 4.85 15.48
N LEU A 206 14.41 5.22 16.34
CA LEU A 206 14.67 5.39 17.78
C LEU A 206 15.15 4.10 18.43
N THR A 207 14.52 2.95 18.13
CA THR A 207 14.93 1.66 18.70
C THR A 207 16.33 1.25 18.21
N ILE A 208 16.68 1.51 16.95
CA ILE A 208 18.03 1.25 16.41
C ILE A 208 19.08 2.15 17.10
N LEU A 209 18.80 3.45 17.22
CA LEU A 209 19.77 4.43 17.74
C LEU A 209 19.95 4.33 19.26
N ILE A 210 18.84 4.18 20.00
CA ILE A 210 18.88 4.10 21.47
C ILE A 210 19.32 2.71 21.92
N GLY A 211 18.93 1.67 21.16
CA GLY A 211 19.24 0.27 21.50
C GLY A 211 18.43 -0.27 22.69
N ARG A 212 17.29 0.37 22.99
CA ARG A 212 16.35 -0.05 24.04
C ARG A 212 15.06 -0.53 23.39
N GLU A 213 14.62 -1.70 23.82
CA GLU A 213 13.41 -2.34 23.31
C GLU A 213 12.31 -2.37 24.36
N ILE A 214 11.06 -2.48 23.93
CA ILE A 214 9.87 -2.56 24.80
C ILE A 214 9.20 -3.93 24.67
N GLY A 215 8.44 -4.31 25.68
CA GLY A 215 7.63 -5.51 25.65
C GLY A 215 8.39 -6.81 25.31
N PRO A 216 7.77 -7.71 24.54
CA PRO A 216 8.38 -8.99 24.15
C PRO A 216 9.66 -8.86 23.31
N MET A 217 9.80 -7.78 22.53
CA MET A 217 11.01 -7.52 21.74
C MET A 217 12.26 -7.41 22.62
N ARG A 218 12.13 -6.86 23.86
CA ARG A 218 13.24 -6.80 24.82
C ARG A 218 13.77 -8.20 25.15
N ALA A 219 12.88 -9.17 25.33
CA ALA A 219 13.26 -10.55 25.60
C ALA A 219 13.95 -11.20 24.39
N ALA A 220 13.42 -11.00 23.18
CA ALA A 220 13.98 -11.50 21.93
C ALA A 220 15.40 -10.95 21.69
N GLU A 221 15.57 -9.65 21.86
CA GLU A 221 16.87 -8.98 21.69
C GLU A 221 17.90 -9.34 22.78
N ARG A 222 17.45 -9.57 24.03
CA ARG A 222 18.31 -10.07 25.10
C ARG A 222 18.81 -11.48 24.78
N ARG A 223 17.91 -12.39 24.40
CA ARG A 223 18.24 -13.76 23.97
C ARG A 223 19.27 -13.75 22.83
N ALA A 224 19.04 -12.97 21.78
CA ALA A 224 19.97 -12.88 20.66
C ALA A 224 21.34 -12.33 21.08
N ARG A 225 21.38 -11.36 21.98
CA ARG A 225 22.61 -10.72 22.45
C ARG A 225 23.42 -11.60 23.39
N GLU A 226 22.77 -12.17 24.41
CA GLU A 226 23.43 -12.88 25.51
C GLU A 226 23.67 -14.36 25.18
N GLU A 227 22.68 -15.03 24.59
CA GLU A 227 22.73 -16.46 24.26
C GLU A 227 23.20 -16.73 22.83
N GLY A 228 23.26 -15.71 21.97
CA GLY A 228 23.60 -15.86 20.56
C GLY A 228 22.52 -16.56 19.73
N LYS A 229 21.30 -16.70 20.28
CA LYS A 229 20.15 -17.35 19.60
C LYS A 229 19.30 -16.30 18.88
N PRO A 230 19.29 -16.24 17.56
CA PRO A 230 18.46 -15.27 16.82
C PRO A 230 16.96 -15.58 16.89
N LEU A 231 16.58 -16.83 17.16
CA LEU A 231 15.19 -17.33 17.28
C LEU A 231 14.92 -17.86 18.69
N ALA A 232 13.65 -17.90 19.10
CA ALA A 232 13.20 -18.55 20.32
C ALA A 232 13.35 -20.07 20.23
N ASP A 233 13.50 -20.75 21.39
CA ASP A 233 13.49 -22.21 21.42
C ASP A 233 12.08 -22.70 21.00
N GLY A 234 12.03 -23.60 20.02
CA GLY A 234 10.77 -24.12 19.45
C GLY A 234 10.11 -23.21 18.41
N ALA A 235 10.72 -22.07 18.06
CA ALA A 235 10.22 -21.23 16.96
C ALA A 235 10.14 -22.02 15.64
N GLN A 236 9.11 -21.76 14.87
CA GLN A 236 8.89 -22.33 13.55
C GLN A 236 8.99 -21.22 12.50
N PRO A 237 10.22 -20.90 12.04
CA PRO A 237 10.39 -19.85 11.04
C PRO A 237 9.70 -20.22 9.74
N MET A 238 8.94 -19.28 9.19
CA MET A 238 8.36 -19.43 7.86
C MET A 238 9.48 -19.32 6.83
N VAL A 239 9.98 -20.47 6.37
CA VAL A 239 10.95 -20.52 5.27
C VAL A 239 10.21 -21.06 4.06
N ALA A 240 9.63 -20.19 3.26
CA ALA A 240 9.17 -20.56 1.93
C ALA A 240 10.34 -20.44 0.97
N GLU A 241 11.01 -21.53 0.67
CA GLU A 241 12.03 -21.59 -0.38
C GLU A 241 11.50 -21.08 -1.72
N GLU A 242 10.20 -21.28 -2.01
CA GLU A 242 9.54 -20.86 -3.24
C GLU A 242 9.29 -19.34 -3.34
N VAL A 243 9.08 -18.64 -2.23
CA VAL A 243 8.91 -17.18 -2.22
C VAL A 243 10.26 -16.47 -2.10
N LEU A 244 11.27 -17.13 -1.53
CA LEU A 244 12.64 -16.65 -1.48
C LEU A 244 13.42 -16.98 -2.78
N SER A 245 12.90 -17.85 -3.63
CA SER A 245 13.48 -18.15 -4.94
C SER A 245 13.08 -17.09 -5.98
N VAL A 246 13.45 -15.84 -5.69
CA VAL A 246 13.60 -14.82 -6.74
C VAL A 246 14.87 -15.20 -7.50
N THR A 247 14.83 -16.37 -8.14
CA THR A 247 15.96 -16.86 -8.91
C THR A 247 15.92 -16.24 -10.30
N PRO A 248 17.05 -15.68 -10.75
CA PRO A 248 17.16 -15.24 -12.13
C PRO A 248 16.95 -16.43 -13.09
N ASP A 249 16.55 -16.13 -14.29
CA ASP A 249 16.47 -17.16 -15.34
C ASP A 249 17.82 -17.85 -15.53
N PRO A 250 17.83 -19.15 -15.90
CA PRO A 250 19.06 -19.89 -16.10
C PRO A 250 20.01 -19.20 -17.08
N GLY A 251 21.25 -18.97 -16.65
CA GLY A 251 22.29 -18.32 -17.46
C GLY A 251 22.29 -16.78 -17.41
N VAL A 252 21.41 -16.16 -16.66
CA VAL A 252 21.43 -14.71 -16.43
C VAL A 252 22.43 -14.39 -15.30
N GLU A 253 23.32 -13.45 -15.56
CA GLU A 253 24.25 -12.92 -14.56
C GLU A 253 23.55 -11.81 -13.74
N PRO A 254 23.30 -12.01 -12.42
CA PRO A 254 22.60 -11.03 -11.61
C PRO A 254 23.37 -9.70 -11.48
N ARG A 255 22.68 -8.57 -11.66
CA ARG A 255 23.25 -7.23 -11.52
C ARG A 255 22.28 -6.27 -10.86
N ALA A 256 22.75 -5.53 -9.84
CA ALA A 256 21.96 -4.52 -9.14
C ALA A 256 21.32 -3.48 -10.08
N LEU A 257 21.99 -3.17 -11.19
CA LEU A 257 21.51 -2.19 -12.17
C LEU A 257 20.18 -2.61 -12.81
N TYR A 258 19.87 -3.91 -12.89
CA TYR A 258 18.63 -4.44 -13.46
C TYR A 258 17.41 -4.24 -12.56
N LEU A 259 17.61 -3.92 -11.28
CA LEU A 259 16.58 -3.41 -10.38
C LEU A 259 16.59 -1.88 -10.35
N ILE A 260 17.76 -1.27 -10.18
CA ILE A 260 17.87 0.18 -9.97
C ILE A 260 17.36 0.96 -11.18
N LEU A 261 17.75 0.58 -12.39
CA LEU A 261 17.44 1.34 -13.60
C LEU A 261 15.93 1.38 -13.92
N PRO A 262 15.18 0.26 -13.93
CA PRO A 262 13.73 0.28 -14.11
C PRO A 262 12.99 1.08 -13.03
N VAL A 263 13.41 0.96 -11.77
CA VAL A 263 12.80 1.67 -10.63
C VAL A 263 13.03 3.17 -10.76
N VAL A 264 14.26 3.62 -10.99
CA VAL A 264 14.60 5.04 -11.18
C VAL A 264 13.86 5.60 -12.40
N THR A 265 13.78 4.83 -13.49
CA THR A 265 13.01 5.21 -14.67
C THR A 265 11.54 5.39 -14.36
N MET A 266 10.93 4.45 -13.61
CA MET A 266 9.52 4.50 -13.24
C MET A 266 9.23 5.74 -12.38
N VAL A 267 9.99 5.96 -11.30
CA VAL A 267 9.83 7.13 -10.42
C VAL A 267 10.05 8.43 -11.18
N GLY A 268 11.13 8.53 -11.96
CA GLY A 268 11.42 9.70 -12.77
C GLY A 268 10.33 9.98 -13.82
N ALA A 269 9.80 8.94 -14.45
CA ALA A 269 8.73 9.08 -15.44
C ALA A 269 7.37 9.47 -14.80
N ILE A 270 7.06 9.04 -13.55
CA ILE A 270 5.88 9.54 -12.82
C ILE A 270 6.02 11.05 -12.61
N VAL A 271 7.16 11.49 -12.07
CA VAL A 271 7.40 12.92 -11.80
C VAL A 271 7.33 13.72 -13.11
N ALA A 272 7.98 13.26 -14.16
CA ALA A 272 7.93 13.89 -15.48
C ALA A 272 6.50 13.90 -16.04
N GLY A 273 5.76 12.81 -15.92
CA GLY A 273 4.36 12.68 -16.36
C GLY A 273 3.43 13.67 -15.63
N ILE A 274 3.59 13.83 -14.31
CA ILE A 274 2.85 14.82 -13.51
C ILE A 274 3.16 16.24 -14.04
N LEU A 275 4.43 16.56 -14.24
CA LEU A 275 4.84 17.89 -14.74
C LEU A 275 4.35 18.15 -16.16
N VAL A 276 4.48 17.18 -17.07
CA VAL A 276 4.07 17.32 -18.47
C VAL A 276 2.55 17.43 -18.57
N THR A 277 1.79 16.53 -17.94
CA THR A 277 0.33 16.58 -17.98
C THR A 277 -0.21 17.83 -17.30
N GLY A 278 0.42 18.24 -16.19
CA GLY A 278 0.09 19.46 -15.49
C GLY A 278 0.36 20.71 -16.32
N ARG A 279 1.52 20.77 -17.00
CA ARG A 279 1.86 21.89 -17.90
C ARG A 279 0.87 22.01 -19.06
N LEU A 280 0.46 20.89 -19.64
CA LEU A 280 -0.50 20.87 -20.75
C LEU A 280 -1.91 21.30 -20.33
N ALA A 281 -2.29 21.06 -19.07
CA ALA A 281 -3.60 21.41 -18.52
C ALA A 281 -3.64 22.79 -17.85
N SER A 282 -2.50 23.42 -17.59
CA SER A 282 -2.40 24.72 -16.91
C SER A 282 -2.26 25.90 -17.88
N ALA A 283 -2.64 27.09 -17.42
CA ALA A 283 -2.44 28.33 -18.15
C ALA A 283 -0.94 28.61 -18.41
N PRO A 284 -0.59 29.36 -19.49
CA PRO A 284 0.78 29.81 -19.71
C PRO A 284 1.30 30.60 -18.50
N GLY A 285 2.50 30.25 -17.99
CA GLY A 285 3.07 30.88 -16.81
C GLY A 285 2.67 30.34 -15.45
N ALA A 286 1.86 29.26 -15.40
CA ALA A 286 1.48 28.59 -14.17
C ALA A 286 2.69 28.13 -13.35
N GLY A 287 2.62 28.32 -12.03
CA GLY A 287 3.64 27.87 -11.10
C GLY A 287 3.67 26.33 -10.95
N LEU A 288 4.77 25.81 -10.38
CA LEU A 288 4.95 24.35 -10.20
C LEU A 288 3.78 23.69 -9.44
N TRP A 289 3.28 24.33 -8.40
CA TRP A 289 2.16 23.80 -7.61
C TRP A 289 0.84 23.78 -8.41
N GLU A 290 0.57 24.78 -9.21
CA GLU A 290 -0.59 24.82 -10.11
C GLU A 290 -0.52 23.71 -11.16
N MET A 291 0.67 23.46 -11.72
CA MET A 291 0.89 22.34 -12.65
C MET A 291 0.61 20.99 -11.97
N ILE A 292 1.11 20.78 -10.73
CA ILE A 292 0.83 19.57 -9.96
C ILE A 292 -0.68 19.40 -9.73
N GLN A 293 -1.39 20.47 -9.36
CA GLN A 293 -2.83 20.43 -9.15
C GLN A 293 -3.64 20.10 -10.40
N ALA A 294 -3.19 20.56 -11.57
CA ALA A 294 -3.85 20.31 -12.86
C ALA A 294 -3.41 18.98 -13.52
N SER A 295 -2.48 18.24 -12.92
CA SER A 295 -1.89 17.04 -13.53
C SER A 295 -2.85 15.86 -13.59
N SER A 296 -2.63 14.96 -14.57
CA SER A 296 -3.33 13.68 -14.67
C SER A 296 -2.47 12.56 -14.07
N GLY A 297 -2.77 12.19 -12.82
CA GLY A 297 -2.04 11.13 -12.13
C GLY A 297 -2.16 9.77 -12.82
N SER A 298 -3.36 9.41 -13.33
CA SER A 298 -3.58 8.14 -14.04
C SER A 298 -2.75 8.04 -15.33
N THR A 299 -2.58 9.15 -16.05
CA THR A 299 -1.73 9.20 -17.24
C THR A 299 -0.25 9.08 -16.86
N ALA A 300 0.18 9.79 -15.82
CA ALA A 300 1.57 9.78 -15.37
C ALA A 300 2.03 8.37 -14.93
N VAL A 301 1.23 7.65 -14.16
CA VAL A 301 1.59 6.29 -13.72
C VAL A 301 1.59 5.29 -14.87
N LEU A 302 0.67 5.40 -15.84
CA LEU A 302 0.68 4.54 -17.03
C LEU A 302 1.92 4.76 -17.88
N TRP A 303 2.32 6.01 -18.14
CA TRP A 303 3.54 6.31 -18.88
C TRP A 303 4.79 5.77 -18.16
N ALA A 304 4.80 5.87 -16.86
CA ALA A 304 5.93 5.40 -16.05
C ALA A 304 6.13 3.89 -16.10
N VAL A 305 5.07 3.10 -15.99
CA VAL A 305 5.17 1.64 -16.08
C VAL A 305 5.59 1.20 -17.48
N LEU A 306 5.09 1.86 -18.52
CA LEU A 306 5.50 1.58 -19.90
C LEU A 306 6.97 1.92 -20.14
N ALA A 307 7.47 3.06 -19.61
CA ALA A 307 8.88 3.42 -19.68
C ALA A 307 9.77 2.41 -18.94
N SER A 308 9.36 1.98 -17.75
CA SER A 308 10.07 0.95 -16.98
C SER A 308 10.11 -0.39 -17.72
N LEU A 309 8.99 -0.81 -18.32
CA LEU A 309 8.94 -2.04 -19.14
C LEU A 309 9.82 -1.94 -20.39
N ALA A 310 9.89 -0.77 -21.04
CA ALA A 310 10.80 -0.58 -22.17
C ALA A 310 12.26 -0.74 -21.76
N VAL A 311 12.66 -0.20 -20.61
CA VAL A 311 14.00 -0.41 -20.04
C VAL A 311 14.25 -1.89 -19.72
N LEU A 312 13.27 -2.57 -19.11
CA LEU A 312 13.38 -4.00 -18.82
C LEU A 312 13.44 -4.86 -20.08
N ALA A 313 12.72 -4.49 -21.15
CA ALA A 313 12.83 -5.16 -22.44
C ALA A 313 14.26 -5.06 -23.00
N VAL A 314 14.86 -3.87 -22.94
CA VAL A 314 16.27 -3.68 -23.35
C VAL A 314 17.22 -4.51 -22.50
N ILE A 315 17.01 -4.58 -21.18
CA ILE A 315 17.84 -5.38 -20.27
C ILE A 315 17.66 -6.87 -20.54
N ALA A 316 16.42 -7.35 -20.61
CA ALA A 316 16.12 -8.76 -20.76
C ALA A 316 16.59 -9.33 -22.12
N LEU A 317 16.24 -8.64 -23.22
CA LEU A 317 16.57 -9.09 -24.58
C LEU A 317 18.03 -8.80 -24.96
N GLY A 318 18.66 -7.79 -24.38
CA GLY A 318 20.05 -7.42 -24.62
C GLY A 318 21.06 -8.17 -23.71
N PRO A 319 21.47 -7.56 -22.60
CA PRO A 319 22.53 -8.17 -21.74
C PRO A 319 22.12 -9.51 -21.12
N CYS A 320 20.85 -9.75 -20.77
CA CYS A 320 20.38 -11.02 -20.23
C CYS A 320 20.18 -12.09 -21.32
N ARG A 321 20.17 -11.72 -22.59
CA ARG A 321 19.97 -12.64 -23.75
C ARG A 321 18.73 -13.50 -23.62
N MET A 322 17.70 -13.01 -22.92
CA MET A 322 16.41 -13.69 -22.78
C MET A 322 15.75 -13.83 -24.14
N SER A 323 15.10 -14.96 -24.41
CA SER A 323 14.33 -15.12 -25.65
C SER A 323 13.08 -14.23 -25.62
N GLY A 324 12.62 -13.77 -26.80
CA GLY A 324 11.39 -12.99 -26.88
C GLY A 324 10.18 -13.75 -26.32
N LYS A 325 10.14 -15.09 -26.46
CA LYS A 325 9.10 -15.93 -25.88
C LYS A 325 9.15 -15.88 -24.37
N THR A 326 10.29 -16.12 -23.75
CA THR A 326 10.50 -16.08 -22.30
C THR A 326 10.14 -14.71 -21.73
N PHE A 327 10.54 -13.62 -22.40
CA PHE A 327 10.16 -12.27 -22.00
C PHE A 327 8.64 -12.08 -21.95
N ILE A 328 7.91 -12.53 -22.97
CA ILE A 328 6.45 -12.47 -23.02
C ILE A 328 5.80 -13.37 -21.96
N ASP A 329 6.35 -14.56 -21.72
CA ASP A 329 5.86 -15.47 -20.67
C ASP A 329 5.97 -14.82 -19.28
N HIS A 330 7.10 -14.18 -18.97
CA HIS A 330 7.26 -13.42 -17.72
C HIS A 330 6.33 -12.20 -17.63
N LEU A 331 6.14 -11.50 -18.75
CA LEU A 331 5.24 -10.35 -18.82
C LEU A 331 3.79 -10.77 -18.45
N PHE A 332 3.29 -11.82 -19.07
CA PHE A 332 1.93 -12.32 -18.79
C PHE A 332 1.81 -12.97 -17.40
N SER A 333 2.84 -13.68 -16.94
CA SER A 333 2.88 -14.23 -15.58
C SER A 333 2.76 -13.13 -14.53
N GLY A 334 3.50 -12.03 -14.70
CA GLY A 334 3.42 -10.88 -13.83
C GLY A 334 2.04 -10.20 -13.84
N MET A 335 1.44 -10.04 -15.03
CA MET A 335 0.06 -9.53 -15.15
C MET A 335 -0.92 -10.45 -14.43
N GLY A 336 -0.77 -11.78 -14.57
CA GLY A 336 -1.60 -12.77 -13.89
C GLY A 336 -1.58 -12.63 -12.37
N GLY A 337 -0.41 -12.34 -11.79
CA GLY A 337 -0.25 -12.08 -10.37
C GLY A 337 -1.02 -10.84 -9.86
N MET A 338 -1.34 -9.89 -10.76
CA MET A 338 -2.08 -8.66 -10.41
C MET A 338 -3.60 -8.77 -10.62
N ILE A 339 -4.13 -9.86 -11.16
CA ILE A 339 -5.58 -10.03 -11.35
C ILE A 339 -6.38 -9.81 -10.07
N PRO A 340 -5.96 -10.32 -8.90
CA PRO A 340 -6.68 -10.05 -7.64
C PRO A 340 -6.77 -8.54 -7.35
N VAL A 341 -5.69 -7.80 -7.49
CA VAL A 341 -5.64 -6.35 -7.25
C VAL A 341 -6.56 -5.60 -8.23
N VAL A 342 -6.51 -5.94 -9.51
CA VAL A 342 -7.37 -5.33 -10.53
C VAL A 342 -8.85 -5.62 -10.27
N THR A 343 -9.19 -6.84 -9.86
CA THR A 343 -10.56 -7.20 -9.49
C THR A 343 -11.06 -6.37 -8.31
N LEU A 344 -10.20 -6.17 -7.29
CA LEU A 344 -10.51 -5.30 -6.15
C LEU A 344 -10.79 -3.86 -6.60
N LEU A 345 -9.93 -3.31 -7.48
CA LEU A 345 -10.08 -1.97 -8.03
C LEU A 345 -11.40 -1.79 -8.80
N VAL A 346 -11.74 -2.75 -9.66
CA VAL A 346 -13.00 -2.71 -10.43
C VAL A 346 -14.20 -2.62 -9.49
N PHE A 347 -14.27 -3.47 -8.47
CA PHE A 347 -15.37 -3.44 -7.51
C PHE A 347 -15.37 -2.17 -6.64
N ALA A 348 -14.19 -1.68 -6.26
CA ALA A 348 -14.07 -0.44 -5.51
C ALA A 348 -14.54 0.79 -6.30
N PHE A 349 -14.20 0.87 -7.58
CA PHE A 349 -14.64 1.96 -8.45
C PHE A 349 -16.14 1.88 -8.70
N ALA A 350 -16.70 0.68 -8.92
CA ALA A 350 -18.15 0.48 -9.04
C ALA A 350 -18.90 0.86 -7.75
N LEU A 351 -18.36 0.49 -6.57
CA LEU A 351 -18.90 0.90 -5.28
C LEU A 351 -18.87 2.43 -5.11
N GLY A 352 -17.74 3.06 -5.43
CA GLY A 352 -17.61 4.51 -5.38
C GLY A 352 -18.62 5.23 -6.26
N ALA A 353 -18.91 4.70 -7.46
CA ALA A 353 -19.91 5.26 -8.37
C ALA A 353 -21.32 5.19 -7.78
N VAL A 354 -21.77 4.04 -7.26
CA VAL A 354 -23.10 3.89 -6.69
C VAL A 354 -23.30 4.66 -5.37
N VAL A 355 -22.26 4.75 -4.53
CA VAL A 355 -22.27 5.56 -3.30
C VAL A 355 -22.48 7.04 -3.63
N ARG A 356 -21.87 7.52 -4.72
CA ARG A 356 -22.06 8.88 -5.21
C ARG A 356 -23.46 9.09 -5.79
N GLU A 357 -23.99 8.14 -6.54
CA GLU A 357 -25.36 8.18 -7.10
C GLU A 357 -26.43 8.27 -5.99
N LEU A 358 -26.24 7.52 -4.92
CA LEU A 358 -27.11 7.52 -3.74
C LEU A 358 -27.03 8.84 -2.92
N GLY A 359 -26.05 9.70 -3.18
CA GLY A 359 -25.85 10.92 -2.40
C GLY A 359 -25.46 10.63 -0.94
N THR A 360 -24.79 9.52 -0.67
CA THR A 360 -24.37 9.12 0.67
C THR A 360 -23.64 10.24 1.41
N GLY A 361 -22.78 10.99 0.69
CA GLY A 361 -22.05 12.11 1.26
C GLY A 361 -22.97 13.22 1.79
N ALA A 362 -24.01 13.57 1.03
CA ALA A 362 -24.97 14.59 1.46
C ALA A 362 -25.75 14.15 2.70
N TYR A 363 -26.15 12.86 2.75
CA TYR A 363 -26.86 12.33 3.91
C TYR A 363 -25.95 12.25 5.16
N VAL A 364 -24.71 11.82 5.01
CA VAL A 364 -23.72 11.82 6.11
C VAL A 364 -23.49 13.25 6.61
N ALA A 365 -23.45 14.25 5.69
CA ALA A 365 -23.36 15.65 6.03
C ALA A 365 -24.51 16.10 6.94
N GLU A 366 -25.73 15.76 6.57
CA GLU A 366 -26.94 16.10 7.33
C GLU A 366 -26.95 15.44 8.71
N LEU A 367 -26.61 14.14 8.76
CA LEU A 367 -26.59 13.35 10.00
C LEU A 367 -25.58 13.87 11.04
N ILE A 368 -24.42 14.31 10.58
CA ILE A 368 -23.29 14.70 11.46
C ILE A 368 -23.32 16.18 11.80
N SER A 369 -24.04 17.03 11.06
CA SER A 369 -24.15 18.46 11.35
C SER A 369 -24.70 18.76 12.76
N GLY A 370 -25.24 17.74 13.44
CA GLY A 370 -25.75 17.84 14.81
C GLY A 370 -25.05 17.02 15.90
N ALA A 371 -24.10 16.10 15.59
CA ALA A 371 -23.77 15.05 16.56
C ALA A 371 -22.35 15.03 17.13
N ALA A 372 -21.27 15.18 16.38
CA ALA A 372 -19.91 15.07 16.93
C ALA A 372 -18.96 16.07 16.28
N GLY A 373 -18.14 16.76 17.07
CA GLY A 373 -17.14 17.68 16.54
C GLY A 373 -16.18 16.98 15.58
N GLY A 374 -15.68 17.71 14.56
CA GLY A 374 -14.82 17.18 13.48
C GLY A 374 -13.63 16.32 13.96
N LYS A 375 -13.09 16.62 15.13
CA LYS A 375 -12.01 15.89 15.80
C LYS A 375 -12.34 14.43 16.09
N VAL A 376 -13.56 14.17 16.59
CA VAL A 376 -14.03 12.81 16.89
C VAL A 376 -14.27 12.04 15.61
N ALA A 377 -14.83 12.66 14.57
CA ALA A 377 -15.05 12.05 13.28
C ALA A 377 -13.72 11.69 12.59
N LEU A 378 -12.72 12.56 12.69
CA LEU A 378 -11.38 12.33 12.15
C LEU A 378 -10.67 11.16 12.85
N ALA A 379 -10.59 11.18 14.18
CA ALA A 379 -10.00 10.09 14.96
C ALA A 379 -10.79 8.77 14.78
N GLY A 380 -12.11 8.85 14.66
CA GLY A 380 -12.98 7.72 14.37
C GLY A 380 -12.72 7.11 12.99
N SER A 381 -12.43 7.93 11.97
CA SER A 381 -12.04 7.45 10.64
C SER A 381 -10.76 6.64 10.68
N PHE A 382 -9.73 7.09 11.42
CA PHE A 382 -8.51 6.35 11.67
C PHE A 382 -8.80 5.03 12.39
N ALA A 383 -9.56 5.06 13.48
CA ALA A 383 -9.86 3.86 14.28
C ALA A 383 -10.66 2.82 13.49
N LEU A 384 -11.64 3.26 12.69
CA LEU A 384 -12.45 2.36 11.86
C LEU A 384 -11.59 1.72 10.74
N ALA A 385 -10.77 2.51 10.04
CA ALA A 385 -9.84 2.00 9.04
C ALA A 385 -8.84 1.01 9.66
N SER A 386 -8.35 1.29 10.87
CA SER A 386 -7.47 0.40 11.62
C SER A 386 -8.10 -0.94 11.94
N PHE A 387 -9.33 -0.91 12.44
CA PHE A 387 -10.06 -2.13 12.77
C PHE A 387 -10.36 -2.96 11.51
N MET A 388 -10.72 -2.32 10.41
CA MET A 388 -10.96 -3.00 9.15
C MET A 388 -9.70 -3.68 8.60
N ALA A 389 -8.60 -2.95 8.52
CA ALA A 389 -7.35 -3.49 8.01
C ALA A 389 -6.84 -4.64 8.88
N PHE A 390 -6.94 -4.52 10.21
CA PHE A 390 -6.62 -5.60 11.14
C PHE A 390 -7.46 -6.86 10.88
N ALA A 391 -8.78 -6.69 10.71
CA ALA A 391 -9.70 -7.82 10.55
C ALA A 391 -9.62 -8.49 9.17
N THR A 392 -9.28 -7.73 8.13
CA THR A 392 -9.20 -8.22 6.75
C THR A 392 -7.78 -8.61 6.32
N GLY A 393 -6.76 -8.10 7.02
CA GLY A 393 -5.35 -8.31 6.69
C GLY A 393 -4.92 -7.57 5.42
N THR A 394 -5.57 -6.44 5.07
CA THR A 394 -5.21 -5.69 3.86
C THR A 394 -5.45 -4.20 3.98
N SER A 395 -4.40 -3.41 3.76
CA SER A 395 -4.51 -1.96 3.62
C SER A 395 -5.26 -1.57 2.35
N TRP A 396 -5.00 -2.24 1.23
CA TRP A 396 -5.60 -1.91 -0.08
C TRP A 396 -7.12 -2.06 -0.06
N GLY A 397 -7.61 -3.19 0.47
CA GLY A 397 -9.04 -3.41 0.63
C GLY A 397 -9.70 -2.41 1.58
N THR A 398 -8.99 -2.02 2.62
CA THR A 398 -9.45 -0.99 3.55
C THR A 398 -9.55 0.37 2.87
N PHE A 399 -8.57 0.77 2.05
CA PHE A 399 -8.65 2.03 1.31
C PHE A 399 -9.82 2.03 0.33
N ALA A 400 -10.05 0.92 -0.36
CA ALA A 400 -11.16 0.76 -1.30
C ALA A 400 -12.54 0.98 -0.65
N LEU A 401 -12.71 0.56 0.61
CA LEU A 401 -13.95 0.74 1.37
C LEU A 401 -14.02 2.10 2.09
N MET A 402 -12.91 2.57 2.64
CA MET A 402 -12.92 3.71 3.54
C MET A 402 -12.80 5.06 2.82
N VAL A 403 -12.11 5.14 1.66
CA VAL A 403 -12.01 6.41 0.91
C VAL A 403 -13.39 6.91 0.45
N PRO A 404 -14.29 6.06 -0.10
CA PRO A 404 -15.67 6.45 -0.41
C PRO A 404 -16.48 6.95 0.79
N ILE A 405 -16.10 6.59 2.00
CA ILE A 405 -16.74 7.06 3.24
C ILE A 405 -16.09 8.37 3.72
N ALA A 406 -14.76 8.42 3.71
CA ALA A 406 -13.98 9.52 4.27
C ALA A 406 -14.10 10.82 3.44
N VAL A 407 -14.19 10.71 2.10
CA VAL A 407 -14.31 11.88 1.23
C VAL A 407 -15.63 12.65 1.52
N PRO A 408 -16.82 12.03 1.48
CA PRO A 408 -18.06 12.70 1.86
C PRO A 408 -18.04 13.16 3.32
N LEU A 409 -17.48 12.39 4.23
CA LEU A 409 -17.40 12.77 5.64
C LEU A 409 -16.58 14.04 5.86
N ALA A 410 -15.44 14.19 5.17
CA ALA A 410 -14.62 15.39 5.22
C ALA A 410 -15.41 16.63 4.75
N VAL A 411 -16.12 16.49 3.62
CA VAL A 411 -16.98 17.56 3.08
C VAL A 411 -18.09 17.92 4.07
N ALA A 412 -18.73 16.91 4.67
CA ALA A 412 -19.80 17.06 5.65
C ALA A 412 -19.39 17.84 6.89
N GLN A 413 -18.18 17.60 7.37
CA GLN A 413 -17.62 18.28 8.55
C GLN A 413 -17.04 19.66 8.22
N GLY A 414 -17.01 20.09 6.96
CA GLY A 414 -16.24 21.27 6.53
C GLY A 414 -14.76 21.13 6.81
N GLY A 415 -14.28 19.88 6.96
CA GLY A 415 -12.93 19.56 7.33
C GLY A 415 -11.97 19.47 6.15
N SER A 416 -10.67 19.41 6.44
CA SER A 416 -9.64 19.26 5.42
C SER A 416 -9.63 17.84 4.85
N LEU A 417 -10.00 17.69 3.56
CA LEU A 417 -9.98 16.39 2.88
C LEU A 417 -8.61 15.68 2.97
N PRO A 418 -7.46 16.35 2.79
CA PRO A 418 -6.14 15.74 3.01
C PRO A 418 -5.99 15.12 4.41
N LEU A 419 -6.56 15.74 5.44
CA LEU A 419 -6.46 15.27 6.81
C LEU A 419 -7.29 13.99 7.04
N TYR A 420 -8.52 13.93 6.51
CA TYR A 420 -9.35 12.73 6.56
C TYR A 420 -8.76 11.58 5.73
N LEU A 421 -8.21 11.91 4.57
CA LEU A 421 -7.50 10.94 3.75
C LEU A 421 -6.31 10.36 4.53
N ALA A 422 -5.50 11.20 5.14
CA ALA A 422 -4.35 10.77 5.96
C ALA A 422 -4.79 9.84 7.11
N ALA A 423 -5.90 10.15 7.78
CA ALA A 423 -6.45 9.32 8.85
C ALA A 423 -6.84 7.91 8.34
N VAL A 424 -7.50 7.82 7.20
CA VAL A 424 -7.87 6.52 6.59
C VAL A 424 -6.64 5.76 6.12
N LEU A 425 -5.71 6.41 5.44
CA LEU A 425 -4.50 5.77 4.93
C LEU A 425 -3.61 5.28 6.09
N GLY A 426 -3.41 6.14 7.10
CA GLY A 426 -2.65 5.78 8.30
C GLY A 426 -3.31 4.67 9.11
N GLY A 427 -4.66 4.70 9.22
CA GLY A 427 -5.43 3.66 9.88
C GLY A 427 -5.33 2.31 9.17
N GLY A 428 -5.44 2.30 7.84
CA GLY A 428 -5.26 1.10 7.04
C GLY A 428 -3.88 0.48 7.23
N VAL A 429 -2.82 1.29 7.22
CA VAL A 429 -1.44 0.82 7.47
C VAL A 429 -1.27 0.33 8.91
N PHE A 430 -1.84 1.02 9.91
CA PHE A 430 -1.76 0.57 11.31
C PHE A 430 -2.45 -0.78 11.54
N GLY A 431 -3.66 -0.94 11.03
CA GLY A 431 -4.40 -2.19 11.20
C GLY A 431 -3.71 -3.36 10.50
N ASP A 432 -3.22 -3.15 9.30
CA ASP A 432 -2.43 -4.10 8.53
C ASP A 432 -1.16 -4.54 9.29
N HIS A 433 -0.40 -3.57 9.78
CA HIS A 433 0.83 -3.74 10.56
C HIS A 433 0.63 -4.47 11.91
N CYS A 434 -0.61 -4.51 12.44
CA CYS A 434 -0.96 -5.28 13.64
C CYS A 434 -1.55 -6.67 13.31
N SER A 435 -1.94 -6.92 12.06
CA SER A 435 -2.72 -8.09 11.69
C SER A 435 -1.85 -9.33 11.48
N PRO A 436 -2.14 -10.46 12.16
CA PRO A 436 -1.42 -11.71 11.91
C PRO A 436 -1.76 -12.36 10.55
N ILE A 437 -2.74 -11.84 9.82
CA ILE A 437 -3.13 -12.34 8.50
C ILE A 437 -2.76 -11.36 7.38
N SER A 438 -1.98 -10.32 7.70
CA SER A 438 -1.48 -9.35 6.73
C SER A 438 -0.42 -9.98 5.82
N ASP A 439 -0.51 -9.68 4.53
CA ASP A 439 0.47 -10.10 3.53
C ASP A 439 1.85 -9.49 3.80
N THR A 440 1.93 -8.21 4.18
CA THR A 440 3.21 -7.56 4.48
C THR A 440 3.87 -8.12 5.73
N THR A 441 3.09 -8.43 6.79
CA THR A 441 3.60 -9.05 8.02
C THR A 441 4.07 -10.48 7.78
N ILE A 442 3.34 -11.25 6.94
CA ILE A 442 3.72 -12.61 6.53
C ILE A 442 5.04 -12.56 5.74
N ILE A 443 5.14 -11.71 4.71
CA ILE A 443 6.33 -11.59 3.88
C ILE A 443 7.54 -11.11 4.70
N SER A 444 7.35 -10.17 5.63
CA SER A 444 8.41 -9.70 6.52
C SER A 444 8.93 -10.82 7.44
N SER A 445 8.02 -11.68 7.96
CA SER A 445 8.39 -12.87 8.73
C SER A 445 9.20 -13.86 7.91
N MET A 446 8.76 -14.13 6.67
CA MET A 446 9.43 -15.04 5.75
C MET A 446 10.82 -14.52 5.34
N ALA A 447 10.92 -13.27 4.92
CA ALA A 447 12.16 -12.66 4.47
C ALA A 447 13.24 -12.61 5.58
N SER A 448 12.81 -12.35 6.82
CA SER A 448 13.69 -12.39 8.00
C SER A 448 13.93 -13.80 8.52
N ALA A 449 13.22 -14.82 8.04
CA ALA A 449 13.13 -16.18 8.59
C ALA A 449 12.84 -16.14 10.11
N SER A 450 11.84 -15.35 10.50
CA SER A 450 11.30 -15.28 11.86
C SER A 450 10.09 -16.20 11.99
N ASP A 451 9.81 -16.66 13.22
CA ASP A 451 8.50 -17.21 13.52
C ASP A 451 7.46 -16.08 13.38
N HIS A 452 6.39 -16.37 12.65
CA HIS A 452 5.40 -15.36 12.31
C HIS A 452 4.67 -14.81 13.54
N MET A 453 4.26 -15.70 14.46
CA MET A 453 3.57 -15.26 15.66
C MET A 453 4.48 -14.53 16.65
N ASP A 454 5.76 -14.89 16.71
CA ASP A 454 6.73 -14.17 17.50
C ASP A 454 7.01 -12.77 16.91
N HIS A 455 7.05 -12.65 15.57
CA HIS A 455 7.10 -11.34 14.91
C HIS A 455 5.89 -10.49 15.28
N VAL A 456 4.67 -10.98 15.09
CA VAL A 456 3.43 -10.24 15.41
C VAL A 456 3.42 -9.80 16.89
N ARG A 457 3.73 -10.72 17.82
CA ARG A 457 3.74 -10.42 19.27
C ARG A 457 4.76 -9.37 19.66
N THR A 458 5.93 -9.37 19.02
CA THR A 458 7.00 -8.41 19.31
C THR A 458 6.76 -7.04 18.69
N GLN A 459 6.03 -6.97 17.56
CA GLN A 459 5.72 -5.75 16.83
C GLN A 459 4.53 -4.98 17.42
N ILE A 460 3.47 -5.68 17.88
CA ILE A 460 2.23 -5.07 18.37
C ILE A 460 2.46 -3.94 19.39
N PRO A 461 3.35 -4.04 20.41
CA PRO A 461 3.55 -2.93 21.34
C PRO A 461 4.02 -1.63 20.69
N TYR A 462 4.85 -1.70 19.66
CA TYR A 462 5.32 -0.52 18.90
C TYR A 462 4.19 0.04 18.03
N ALA A 463 3.46 -0.83 17.34
CA ALA A 463 2.33 -0.42 16.51
C ALA A 463 1.23 0.24 17.36
N LEU A 464 0.89 -0.32 18.52
CA LEU A 464 -0.07 0.28 19.46
C LEU A 464 0.40 1.63 20.00
N LEU A 465 1.68 1.78 20.32
CA LEU A 465 2.24 3.07 20.75
C LEU A 465 2.07 4.13 19.66
N GLY A 466 2.40 3.80 18.42
CA GLY A 466 2.19 4.67 17.26
C GLY A 466 0.72 4.96 17.00
N GLY A 467 -0.15 3.93 17.09
CA GLY A 467 -1.59 4.05 16.88
C GLY A 467 -2.27 4.95 17.92
N VAL A 468 -1.97 4.77 19.19
CA VAL A 468 -2.50 5.62 20.27
C VAL A 468 -2.03 7.07 20.10
N ALA A 469 -0.74 7.28 19.82
CA ALA A 469 -0.21 8.61 19.55
C ALA A 469 -0.90 9.26 18.34
N THR A 470 -1.23 8.48 17.30
CA THR A 470 -1.95 8.96 16.12
C THR A 470 -3.40 9.36 16.46
N VAL A 471 -4.11 8.58 17.27
CA VAL A 471 -5.46 8.96 17.75
C VAL A 471 -5.41 10.28 18.51
N VAL A 472 -4.47 10.43 19.44
CA VAL A 472 -4.27 11.69 20.18
C VAL A 472 -3.96 12.85 19.23
N PHE A 473 -3.08 12.63 18.25
CA PHE A 473 -2.77 13.63 17.23
C PHE A 473 -4.03 14.12 16.50
N TYR A 474 -4.88 13.20 16.01
CA TYR A 474 -6.10 13.57 15.28
C TYR A 474 -7.17 14.22 16.17
N LEU A 475 -7.21 13.90 17.47
CA LEU A 475 -8.07 14.59 18.44
C LEU A 475 -7.61 16.02 18.75
N VAL A 476 -6.33 16.33 18.52
CA VAL A 476 -5.77 17.68 18.73
C VAL A 476 -5.91 18.54 17.48
N VAL A 477 -5.56 17.99 16.33
CA VAL A 477 -5.41 18.73 15.07
C VAL A 477 -6.75 18.90 14.33
N GLY A 478 -7.68 17.96 14.47
CA GLY A 478 -9.00 17.93 13.81
C GLY A 478 -10.03 18.96 14.26
#